data_0a0c9e0dd07c1637456e8816e49fff35
#
_entry.id   0a0c9e0dd07c1637456e8816e49fff35
#
_cell.length_a   1.000
_cell.length_b   1.000
_cell.length_c   1.000
_cell.angle_alpha   90.00
_cell.angle_beta   90.00
_cell.angle_gamma   90.00
#
_symmetry.space_group_name_H-M   'P 1'
#
loop_
_entity.id
_entity.type
_entity.pdbx_description
1 polymer ?
#
loop_
_entity_poly.entity_id
_entity_poly.type
_entity_poly.pdbx_seq_one_letter_code
_entity_poly.pdbx_strand_id
1 'polypeptide(L)'
;MIGYLIYFNYAKSDDFINSPYNTRQDTFSDRVVRGKIISADGQVLAQTNVYEDGTEERTYPYANMFAHVVGYDTNGKSGLESEANFQLLTSHEFFLNQMKNEFKNQKNTGDSVITTLNADLQSTAYNALGDMRGAVVAIEPSTGKILVEMSRPDFDPNTISQNWDTLVNDSNDSSLLNRATNGAYP
;
A
#
# COMPACT_ATOMS: atom_id res chain seq x y z
N MET A 1 19.49 6.58 30.76
CA MET A 1 19.83 6.16 29.40
C MET A 1 19.19 4.79 29.02
N ILE A 2 19.41 3.73 29.79
CA ILE A 2 18.85 2.39 29.54
C ILE A 2 17.31 2.39 29.49
N GLY A 3 16.63 3.03 30.44
CA GLY A 3 15.17 3.14 30.48
C GLY A 3 14.58 3.85 29.25
N TYR A 4 15.27 4.86 28.71
CA TYR A 4 14.86 5.54 27.49
C TYR A 4 15.02 4.64 26.25
N LEU A 5 16.09 3.83 26.19
CA LEU A 5 16.29 2.88 25.11
C LEU A 5 15.22 1.78 25.11
N ILE A 6 14.82 1.29 26.29
CA ILE A 6 13.72 0.32 26.42
C ILE A 6 12.40 0.95 26.00
N TYR A 7 12.09 2.16 26.48
CA TYR A 7 10.89 2.90 26.06
C TYR A 7 10.87 3.15 24.56
N PHE A 8 12.01 3.59 23.98
CA PHE A 8 12.12 3.84 22.55
C PHE A 8 11.88 2.56 21.73
N ASN A 9 12.52 1.45 22.11
CA ASN A 9 12.32 0.16 21.42
C ASN A 9 10.90 -0.38 21.56
N TYR A 10 10.22 -0.14 22.68
CA TYR A 10 8.87 -0.66 22.92
C TYR A 10 7.77 0.24 22.34
N ALA A 11 7.93 1.56 22.42
CA ALA A 11 6.86 2.51 22.13
C ALA A 11 7.06 3.31 20.82
N LYS A 12 8.29 3.32 20.26
CA LYS A 12 8.64 4.18 19.14
C LYS A 12 9.34 3.46 17.99
N SER A 13 9.76 2.20 18.15
CA SER A 13 10.46 1.48 17.08
C SER A 13 9.62 1.33 15.84
N ASP A 14 8.33 1.01 15.99
CA ASP A 14 7.42 0.79 14.85
C ASP A 14 7.18 2.09 14.06
N ASP A 15 7.04 3.23 14.74
CA ASP A 15 6.91 4.54 14.10
C ASP A 15 8.14 4.87 13.23
N PHE A 16 9.35 4.49 13.70
CA PHE A 16 10.59 4.74 12.97
C PHE A 16 10.86 3.71 11.88
N ILE A 17 10.52 2.45 12.11
CA ILE A 17 10.67 1.38 11.11
C ILE A 17 9.73 1.66 9.93
N ASN A 18 8.47 2.00 10.20
CA ASN A 18 7.45 2.24 9.17
C ASN A 18 7.46 3.68 8.63
N SER A 19 8.42 4.53 9.06
CA SER A 19 8.51 5.89 8.54
C SER A 19 8.75 5.89 7.03
N PRO A 20 7.96 6.63 6.23
CA PRO A 20 8.16 6.76 4.78
C PRO A 20 9.51 7.40 4.42
N TYR A 21 10.18 8.04 5.39
CA TYR A 21 11.52 8.61 5.24
C TYR A 21 12.65 7.62 5.55
N ASN A 22 12.33 6.37 5.92
CA ASN A 22 13.33 5.36 6.23
C ASN A 22 13.87 4.68 4.97
N THR A 23 14.82 5.36 4.31
CA THR A 23 15.47 4.86 3.07
C THR A 23 16.24 3.56 3.26
N ARG A 24 16.49 3.11 4.50
CA ARG A 24 17.10 1.78 4.74
C ARG A 24 16.22 0.64 4.27
N GLN A 25 14.89 0.84 4.24
CA GLN A 25 13.97 -0.18 3.75
C GLN A 25 14.11 -0.39 2.24
N ASP A 26 14.51 0.63 1.49
CA ASP A 26 14.71 0.52 0.06
C ASP A 26 15.88 -0.42 -0.30
N THR A 27 16.84 -0.62 0.62
CA THR A 27 17.92 -1.61 0.43
C THR A 27 17.43 -3.06 0.51
N PHE A 28 16.25 -3.32 1.09
CA PHE A 28 15.64 -4.65 1.09
C PHE A 28 14.97 -4.98 -0.24
N SER A 29 14.53 -3.97 -1.00
CA SER A 29 13.94 -4.15 -2.33
C SER A 29 14.91 -4.79 -3.33
N ASP A 30 16.22 -4.63 -3.12
CA ASP A 30 17.24 -5.28 -3.94
C ASP A 30 17.30 -6.82 -3.74
N ARG A 31 16.75 -7.31 -2.62
CA ARG A 31 16.84 -8.72 -2.21
C ARG A 31 15.50 -9.43 -2.14
N VAL A 32 14.41 -8.67 -2.08
CA VAL A 32 13.06 -9.20 -1.86
C VAL A 32 12.11 -8.61 -2.90
N VAL A 33 11.40 -9.46 -3.62
CA VAL A 33 10.26 -9.06 -4.45
C VAL A 33 9.13 -8.62 -3.53
N ARG A 34 8.65 -7.40 -3.70
CA ARG A 34 7.62 -6.81 -2.84
C ARG A 34 6.35 -7.66 -2.80
N GLY A 35 5.87 -7.97 -1.59
CA GLY A 35 4.71 -8.83 -1.32
C GLY A 35 3.38 -8.25 -1.82
N LYS A 36 2.32 -9.05 -1.76
CA LYS A 36 0.99 -8.65 -2.24
C LYS A 36 0.20 -7.92 -1.17
N ILE A 37 -0.71 -7.04 -1.61
CA ILE A 37 -1.81 -6.51 -0.79
C ILE A 37 -3.09 -7.18 -1.27
N ILE A 38 -3.83 -7.79 -0.36
CA ILE A 38 -4.98 -8.65 -0.66
C ILE A 38 -6.18 -8.18 0.17
N SER A 39 -7.35 -8.13 -0.43
CA SER A 39 -8.61 -7.85 0.26
C SER A 39 -9.06 -9.03 1.14
N ALA A 40 -10.02 -8.80 2.03
CA ALA A 40 -10.58 -9.84 2.90
C ALA A 40 -11.29 -10.97 2.11
N ASP A 41 -11.81 -10.66 0.93
CA ASP A 41 -12.45 -11.60 -0.01
C ASP A 41 -11.45 -12.22 -1.01
N GLY A 42 -10.14 -12.06 -0.78
CA GLY A 42 -9.08 -12.75 -1.53
C GLY A 42 -8.69 -12.09 -2.85
N GLN A 43 -9.16 -10.90 -3.14
CA GLN A 43 -8.80 -10.18 -4.37
C GLN A 43 -7.43 -9.53 -4.22
N VAL A 44 -6.60 -9.60 -5.25
CA VAL A 44 -5.27 -8.96 -5.27
C VAL A 44 -5.43 -7.49 -5.59
N LEU A 45 -5.12 -6.62 -4.61
CA LEU A 45 -5.21 -5.15 -4.75
C LEU A 45 -3.91 -4.54 -5.26
N ALA A 46 -2.76 -5.14 -4.90
CA ALA A 46 -1.45 -4.80 -5.42
C ALA A 46 -0.55 -6.02 -5.47
N GLN A 47 0.25 -6.15 -6.53
CA GLN A 47 1.24 -7.22 -6.67
C GLN A 47 2.44 -6.76 -7.50
N THR A 48 3.57 -7.46 -7.35
CA THR A 48 4.76 -7.26 -8.18
C THR A 48 4.86 -8.40 -9.18
N ASN A 49 4.90 -8.06 -10.46
CA ASN A 49 5.20 -8.97 -11.54
C ASN A 49 6.71 -8.99 -11.76
N VAL A 50 7.28 -10.18 -11.86
CA VAL A 50 8.69 -10.37 -12.20
C VAL A 50 8.76 -10.96 -13.59
N TYR A 51 9.44 -10.27 -14.50
CA TYR A 51 9.58 -10.68 -15.89
C TYR A 51 10.83 -11.56 -16.09
N GLU A 52 10.92 -12.20 -17.23
CA GLU A 52 12.03 -13.14 -17.56
C GLU A 52 13.42 -12.45 -17.59
N ASP A 53 13.45 -11.15 -17.88
CA ASP A 53 14.66 -10.33 -17.87
C ASP A 53 15.06 -9.86 -16.47
N GLY A 54 14.32 -10.26 -15.43
CA GLY A 54 14.53 -9.87 -14.05
C GLY A 54 13.97 -8.49 -13.67
N THR A 55 13.30 -7.80 -14.60
CA THR A 55 12.62 -6.55 -14.28
C THR A 55 11.40 -6.80 -13.41
N GLU A 56 11.10 -5.86 -12.53
CA GLU A 56 9.98 -5.91 -11.59
C GLU A 56 9.03 -4.75 -11.88
N GLU A 57 7.73 -5.03 -11.93
CA GLU A 57 6.69 -4.04 -12.11
C GLU A 57 5.63 -4.19 -11.03
N ARG A 58 5.39 -3.13 -10.25
CA ARG A 58 4.29 -3.08 -9.30
C ARG A 58 3.00 -2.76 -10.04
N THR A 59 1.98 -3.58 -9.86
CA THR A 59 0.69 -3.44 -10.55
C THR A 59 -0.46 -3.40 -9.56
N TYR A 60 -1.47 -2.61 -9.91
CA TYR A 60 -2.68 -2.38 -9.14
C TYR A 60 -3.90 -2.76 -10.00
N PRO A 61 -4.38 -4.02 -9.91
CA PRO A 61 -5.42 -4.54 -10.81
C PRO A 61 -6.74 -3.77 -10.81
N TYR A 62 -7.05 -3.10 -9.70
CA TYR A 62 -8.27 -2.29 -9.52
C TYR A 62 -8.05 -0.80 -9.78
N ALA A 63 -6.84 -0.41 -10.20
CA ALA A 63 -6.50 0.97 -10.57
C ALA A 63 -7.07 2.01 -9.58
N ASN A 64 -7.88 2.93 -10.06
CA ASN A 64 -8.44 4.06 -9.31
C ASN A 64 -9.27 3.66 -8.08
N MET A 65 -9.95 2.52 -8.13
CA MET A 65 -10.94 2.12 -7.12
C MET A 65 -10.35 2.02 -5.70
N PHE A 66 -9.09 1.60 -5.58
CA PHE A 66 -8.39 1.46 -4.30
C PHE A 66 -7.23 2.43 -4.14
N ALA A 67 -7.08 3.39 -5.06
CA ALA A 67 -5.91 4.25 -5.14
C ALA A 67 -5.55 4.94 -3.82
N HIS A 68 -6.52 5.47 -3.09
CA HIS A 68 -6.24 6.21 -1.86
C HIS A 68 -5.92 5.30 -0.67
N VAL A 69 -6.57 4.16 -0.54
CA VAL A 69 -6.35 3.25 0.58
C VAL A 69 -5.13 2.35 0.36
N VAL A 70 -4.96 1.82 -0.85
CA VAL A 70 -3.78 1.01 -1.19
C VAL A 70 -2.56 1.90 -1.41
N GLY A 71 -2.75 3.01 -2.11
CA GLY A 71 -1.68 3.95 -2.42
C GLY A 71 -0.85 3.53 -3.62
N TYR A 72 0.40 3.98 -3.61
CA TYR A 72 1.42 3.73 -4.63
C TYR A 72 2.78 3.51 -3.97
N ASP A 73 3.70 2.83 -4.65
CA ASP A 73 5.02 2.44 -4.14
C ASP A 73 6.18 3.35 -4.62
N THR A 74 5.89 4.30 -5.50
CA THR A 74 6.84 5.25 -6.08
C THR A 74 6.62 6.67 -5.55
N ASN A 75 7.48 7.63 -5.90
CA ASN A 75 7.31 9.06 -5.57
C ASN A 75 7.00 9.35 -4.08
N GLY A 76 7.59 8.58 -3.16
CA GLY A 76 7.44 8.77 -1.71
C GLY A 76 6.49 7.80 -1.03
N LYS A 77 5.82 6.93 -1.76
CA LYS A 77 4.84 5.95 -1.29
C LYS A 77 3.63 6.58 -0.58
N SER A 78 2.49 5.92 -0.59
CA SER A 78 1.30 6.36 0.14
C SER A 78 0.41 5.19 0.55
N GLY A 79 -0.60 5.44 1.39
CA GLY A 79 -1.57 4.43 1.82
C GLY A 79 -0.91 3.18 2.40
N LEU A 80 -1.50 2.02 2.15
CA LEU A 80 -0.99 0.73 2.64
C LEU A 80 0.40 0.38 2.07
N GLU A 81 0.76 0.87 0.88
CA GLU A 81 2.12 0.71 0.35
C GLU A 81 3.17 1.38 1.24
N SER A 82 2.84 2.49 1.88
CA SER A 82 3.70 3.18 2.85
C SER A 82 3.63 2.51 4.22
N GLU A 83 2.43 2.32 4.77
CA GLU A 83 2.21 1.84 6.13
C GLU A 83 2.70 0.39 6.33
N ALA A 84 2.51 -0.47 5.33
CA ALA A 84 2.93 -1.87 5.37
C ALA A 84 4.27 -2.12 4.65
N ASN A 85 5.05 -1.07 4.37
CA ASN A 85 6.27 -1.19 3.57
C ASN A 85 7.25 -2.21 4.14
N PHE A 86 7.43 -2.22 5.45
CA PHE A 86 8.33 -3.17 6.10
C PHE A 86 7.87 -4.62 5.92
N GLN A 87 6.58 -4.91 6.13
CA GLN A 87 6.00 -6.24 5.98
C GLN A 87 6.12 -6.71 4.52
N LEU A 88 5.80 -5.85 3.57
CA LEU A 88 5.86 -6.14 2.15
C LEU A 88 7.29 -6.42 1.64
N LEU A 89 8.32 -5.95 2.35
CA LEU A 89 9.74 -6.16 2.04
C LEU A 89 10.42 -7.16 2.99
N THR A 90 9.70 -7.74 3.95
CA THR A 90 10.19 -8.81 4.81
C THR A 90 9.74 -10.16 4.26
N SER A 91 10.60 -11.14 4.22
CA SER A 91 10.25 -12.50 3.76
C SER A 91 10.38 -13.48 4.91
N HIS A 92 9.26 -14.12 5.26
CA HIS A 92 9.22 -15.24 6.18
C HIS A 92 9.08 -16.58 5.43
N GLU A 93 9.54 -16.64 4.18
CA GLU A 93 9.57 -17.89 3.44
C GLU A 93 10.35 -18.97 4.20
N PHE A 94 9.88 -20.21 4.04
CA PHE A 94 10.54 -21.35 4.68
C PHE A 94 12.01 -21.44 4.22
N PHE A 95 12.93 -21.65 5.16
CA PHE A 95 14.39 -21.63 4.95
C PHE A 95 14.87 -22.42 3.71
N LEU A 96 14.24 -23.57 3.40
CA LEU A 96 14.57 -24.34 2.21
C LEU A 96 14.24 -23.63 0.90
N ASN A 97 13.18 -22.80 0.89
CA ASN A 97 12.82 -21.98 -0.28
C ASN A 97 13.82 -20.85 -0.45
N GLN A 98 14.21 -20.20 0.65
CA GLN A 98 15.25 -19.17 0.62
C GLN A 98 16.57 -19.71 0.07
N MET A 99 17.03 -20.88 0.54
CA MET A 99 18.21 -21.53 -0.01
C MET A 99 18.07 -21.86 -1.50
N LYS A 100 16.92 -22.37 -1.93
CA LYS A 100 16.67 -22.69 -3.34
C LYS A 100 16.68 -21.45 -4.21
N ASN A 101 16.10 -20.34 -3.73
CA ASN A 101 16.07 -19.05 -4.42
C ASN A 101 17.50 -18.48 -4.54
N GLU A 102 18.29 -18.58 -3.47
CA GLU A 102 19.69 -18.15 -3.45
C GLU A 102 20.54 -18.95 -4.46
N PHE A 103 20.37 -20.27 -4.53
CA PHE A 103 21.03 -21.11 -5.54
C PHE A 103 20.64 -20.76 -6.98
N LYS A 104 19.42 -20.26 -7.18
CA LYS A 104 18.90 -19.85 -8.50
C LYS A 104 19.16 -18.38 -8.81
N ASN A 105 19.81 -17.65 -7.89
CA ASN A 105 20.00 -16.21 -7.96
C ASN A 105 18.67 -15.46 -8.13
N GLN A 106 17.61 -15.96 -7.47
CA GLN A 106 16.26 -15.38 -7.46
C GLN A 106 16.03 -14.66 -6.12
N LYS A 107 15.31 -13.53 -6.16
CA LYS A 107 14.87 -12.84 -4.95
C LYS A 107 13.83 -13.67 -4.20
N ASN A 108 13.81 -13.55 -2.88
CA ASN A 108 12.70 -14.08 -2.07
C ASN A 108 11.46 -13.19 -2.24
N THR A 109 10.27 -13.75 -2.01
CA THR A 109 9.04 -12.97 -2.04
C THR A 109 8.74 -12.40 -0.65
N GLY A 110 8.37 -11.15 -0.57
CA GLY A 110 7.93 -10.50 0.66
C GLY A 110 6.57 -11.02 1.14
N ASP A 111 6.28 -10.79 2.41
CA ASP A 111 5.02 -11.21 3.02
C ASP A 111 3.83 -10.49 2.40
N SER A 112 2.72 -11.18 2.30
CA SER A 112 1.47 -10.59 1.83
C SER A 112 0.71 -9.96 2.98
N VAL A 113 0.15 -8.78 2.73
CA VAL A 113 -0.72 -8.07 3.68
C VAL A 113 -2.18 -8.34 3.32
N ILE A 114 -2.92 -8.95 4.24
CA ILE A 114 -4.36 -9.18 4.10
C ILE A 114 -5.08 -8.05 4.82
N THR A 115 -5.91 -7.32 4.09
CA THR A 115 -6.68 -6.20 4.60
C THR A 115 -8.07 -6.63 5.05
N THR A 116 -8.82 -5.72 5.67
CA THR A 116 -10.24 -5.91 5.98
C THR A 116 -11.16 -5.42 4.87
N LEU A 117 -10.61 -4.83 3.81
CA LEU A 117 -11.36 -4.30 2.68
C LEU A 117 -12.11 -5.42 1.93
N ASN A 118 -13.29 -5.12 1.44
CA ASN A 118 -14.09 -6.01 0.62
C ASN A 118 -14.24 -5.42 -0.78
N ALA A 119 -13.80 -6.14 -1.82
CA ALA A 119 -13.74 -5.61 -3.17
C ALA A 119 -15.12 -5.40 -3.78
N ASP A 120 -16.10 -6.25 -3.47
CA ASP A 120 -17.46 -6.10 -3.98
C ASP A 120 -18.16 -4.88 -3.37
N LEU A 121 -18.00 -4.67 -2.05
CA LEU A 121 -18.53 -3.48 -1.37
C LEU A 121 -17.86 -2.21 -1.87
N GLN A 122 -16.53 -2.24 -2.04
CA GLN A 122 -15.77 -1.11 -2.59
C GLN A 122 -16.26 -0.75 -4.00
N SER A 123 -16.46 -1.75 -4.86
CA SER A 123 -16.98 -1.55 -6.21
C SER A 123 -18.39 -0.93 -6.18
N THR A 124 -19.24 -1.41 -5.29
CA THR A 124 -20.59 -0.86 -5.12
C THR A 124 -20.55 0.61 -4.70
N ALA A 125 -19.73 0.95 -3.72
CA ALA A 125 -19.53 2.32 -3.25
C ALA A 125 -18.94 3.23 -4.34
N TYR A 126 -17.95 2.70 -5.07
CA TYR A 126 -17.29 3.42 -6.17
C TYR A 126 -18.27 3.80 -7.27
N ASN A 127 -19.11 2.85 -7.67
CA ASN A 127 -20.14 3.07 -8.69
C ASN A 127 -21.25 4.01 -8.18
N ALA A 128 -21.62 3.89 -6.91
CA ALA A 128 -22.66 4.74 -6.32
C ALA A 128 -22.23 6.21 -6.17
N LEU A 129 -20.94 6.45 -5.83
CA LEU A 129 -20.41 7.82 -5.76
C LEU A 129 -20.29 8.45 -7.15
N GLY A 130 -20.00 7.63 -8.18
CA GLY A 130 -19.84 8.10 -9.56
C GLY A 130 -18.80 9.21 -9.66
N ASP A 131 -19.12 10.31 -10.34
CA ASP A 131 -18.20 11.45 -10.54
C ASP A 131 -18.31 12.52 -9.43
N MET A 132 -19.07 12.23 -8.37
CA MET A 132 -19.20 13.18 -7.26
C MET A 132 -17.90 13.28 -6.46
N ARG A 133 -17.55 14.50 -6.06
CA ARG A 133 -16.41 14.74 -5.16
C ARG A 133 -16.80 14.40 -3.74
N GLY A 134 -16.03 13.52 -3.10
CA GLY A 134 -16.30 13.11 -1.73
C GLY A 134 -15.54 11.87 -1.31
N ALA A 135 -15.96 11.27 -0.21
CA ALA A 135 -15.41 10.01 0.29
C ALA A 135 -16.52 9.09 0.79
N VAL A 136 -16.28 7.80 0.74
CA VAL A 136 -17.13 6.78 1.35
C VAL A 136 -16.29 5.91 2.28
N VAL A 137 -16.75 5.74 3.52
CA VAL A 137 -16.14 4.84 4.49
C VAL A 137 -17.24 3.94 5.06
N ALA A 138 -17.05 2.63 5.01
CA ALA A 138 -17.89 1.66 5.66
C ALA A 138 -17.11 0.88 6.72
N ILE A 139 -17.61 0.91 7.95
CA ILE A 139 -16.96 0.27 9.10
C ILE A 139 -17.94 -0.72 9.71
N GLU A 140 -17.44 -1.90 10.08
CA GLU A 140 -18.19 -2.88 10.87
C GLU A 140 -18.15 -2.46 12.36
N PRO A 141 -19.27 -2.04 12.96
CA PRO A 141 -19.23 -1.43 14.30
C PRO A 141 -18.78 -2.38 15.41
N SER A 142 -19.04 -3.68 15.22
CA SER A 142 -18.71 -4.71 16.23
C SER A 142 -17.20 -5.00 16.34
N THR A 143 -16.43 -4.76 15.28
CA THR A 143 -15.01 -5.11 15.20
C THR A 143 -14.10 -3.91 14.92
N GLY A 144 -14.67 -2.81 14.41
CA GLY A 144 -13.93 -1.65 13.91
C GLY A 144 -13.26 -1.89 12.55
N LYS A 145 -13.54 -3.00 11.87
CA LYS A 145 -12.98 -3.29 10.56
C LYS A 145 -13.47 -2.30 9.52
N ILE A 146 -12.55 -1.72 8.76
CA ILE A 146 -12.85 -0.90 7.59
C ILE A 146 -13.09 -1.83 6.42
N LEU A 147 -14.32 -1.84 5.90
CA LEU A 147 -14.71 -2.69 4.78
C LEU A 147 -14.60 -1.96 3.44
N VAL A 148 -14.82 -0.64 3.47
CA VAL A 148 -14.75 0.27 2.32
C VAL A 148 -14.04 1.53 2.76
N GLU A 149 -13.12 1.99 1.95
CA GLU A 149 -12.51 3.33 2.05
C GLU A 149 -12.16 3.82 0.65
N MET A 150 -12.79 4.89 0.23
CA MET A 150 -12.53 5.51 -1.06
C MET A 150 -12.69 7.02 -1.00
N SER A 151 -12.01 7.69 -1.91
CA SER A 151 -12.02 9.13 -2.07
C SER A 151 -12.07 9.48 -3.56
N ARG A 152 -12.79 10.58 -3.89
CA ARG A 152 -12.83 11.16 -5.23
C ARG A 152 -12.71 12.69 -5.18
N PRO A 153 -12.07 13.27 -6.22
CA PRO A 153 -11.36 12.68 -7.38
C PRO A 153 -10.25 11.72 -6.97
N ASP A 154 -9.97 10.76 -7.84
CA ASP A 154 -8.98 9.72 -7.64
C ASP A 154 -7.87 9.81 -8.71
N PHE A 155 -6.95 8.86 -8.68
CA PHE A 155 -5.83 8.73 -9.62
C PHE A 155 -5.59 7.25 -9.92
N ASP A 156 -4.89 6.96 -11.04
CA ASP A 156 -4.43 5.60 -11.34
C ASP A 156 -3.00 5.40 -10.78
N PRO A 157 -2.81 4.54 -9.76
CA PRO A 157 -1.49 4.27 -9.21
C PRO A 157 -0.54 3.61 -10.22
N ASN A 158 -1.05 2.93 -11.25
CA ASN A 158 -0.20 2.34 -12.30
C ASN A 158 0.49 3.40 -13.17
N THR A 159 -0.07 4.60 -13.26
CA THR A 159 0.47 5.70 -14.09
C THR A 159 1.00 6.87 -13.28
N ILE A 160 1.11 6.71 -11.95
CA ILE A 160 1.45 7.82 -11.05
C ILE A 160 2.79 8.47 -11.37
N SER A 161 3.82 7.68 -11.69
CA SER A 161 5.15 8.22 -12.01
C SER A 161 5.16 9.08 -13.26
N GLN A 162 4.29 8.78 -14.23
CA GLN A 162 4.18 9.53 -15.49
C GLN A 162 3.39 10.83 -15.30
N ASN A 163 2.42 10.83 -14.38
CA ASN A 163 1.49 11.92 -14.16
C ASN A 163 1.81 12.74 -12.88
N TRP A 164 2.93 12.45 -12.22
CA TRP A 164 3.27 13.02 -10.91
C TRP A 164 3.19 14.53 -10.85
N ASP A 165 3.87 15.23 -11.77
CA ASP A 165 3.91 16.70 -11.79
C ASP A 165 2.51 17.31 -12.00
N THR A 166 1.66 16.65 -12.80
CA THR A 166 0.29 17.08 -13.02
C THR A 166 -0.54 16.91 -11.76
N LEU A 167 -0.45 15.75 -11.11
CA LEU A 167 -1.23 15.41 -9.92
C LEU A 167 -0.85 16.25 -8.71
N VAL A 168 0.44 16.53 -8.51
CA VAL A 168 0.93 17.35 -7.38
C VAL A 168 0.55 18.83 -7.55
N ASN A 169 0.54 19.33 -8.78
CA ASN A 169 0.19 20.72 -9.07
C ASN A 169 -1.32 20.94 -9.31
N ASP A 170 -2.12 19.89 -9.27
CA ASP A 170 -3.57 19.97 -9.42
C ASP A 170 -4.23 20.52 -8.15
N SER A 171 -4.34 21.84 -8.08
CA SER A 171 -5.01 22.54 -6.98
C SER A 171 -6.54 22.52 -7.07
N ASN A 172 -7.11 22.21 -8.25
CA ASN A 172 -8.55 22.23 -8.46
C ASN A 172 -9.21 20.96 -7.92
N ASP A 173 -8.70 19.80 -8.31
CA ASP A 173 -9.26 18.51 -7.95
C ASP A 173 -8.60 17.89 -6.73
N SER A 174 -7.30 18.20 -6.51
CA SER A 174 -6.52 17.63 -5.41
C SER A 174 -6.68 16.11 -5.37
N SER A 175 -6.42 15.46 -6.50
CA SER A 175 -6.69 14.02 -6.70
C SER A 175 -5.87 13.12 -5.79
N LEU A 176 -4.71 13.59 -5.30
CA LEU A 176 -3.89 12.86 -4.32
C LEU A 176 -4.42 12.96 -2.89
N LEU A 177 -5.38 13.86 -2.61
CA LEU A 177 -5.93 14.03 -1.26
C LEU A 177 -6.89 12.88 -0.92
N ASN A 178 -6.52 12.07 0.07
CA ASN A 178 -7.46 11.11 0.65
C ASN A 178 -8.49 11.87 1.52
N ARG A 179 -9.67 12.09 0.97
CA ARG A 179 -10.75 12.83 1.64
C ARG A 179 -11.39 12.04 2.78
N ALA A 180 -11.22 10.71 2.81
CA ALA A 180 -11.72 9.89 3.89
C ALA A 180 -10.93 10.11 5.20
N THR A 181 -9.61 10.35 5.09
CA THR A 181 -8.72 10.48 6.25
C THR A 181 -8.23 11.89 6.50
N ASN A 182 -8.02 12.69 5.44
CA ASN A 182 -7.41 14.01 5.51
C ASN A 182 -8.38 15.14 5.11
N GLY A 183 -9.62 14.81 4.74
CA GLY A 183 -10.63 15.80 4.42
C GLY A 183 -11.20 16.45 5.71
N ALA A 184 -11.23 17.77 5.76
CA ALA A 184 -11.97 18.51 6.77
C ALA A 184 -13.28 19.01 6.16
N TYR A 185 -14.41 18.54 6.68
CA TYR A 185 -15.75 18.94 6.22
C TYR A 185 -16.50 19.63 7.34
N PRO A 186 -17.33 20.65 7.04
CA PRO A 186 -18.16 21.33 8.04
C PRO A 186 -19.24 20.41 8.61
#